data_0569ec7221ddc169bbde4c70f78a0890
#
_entry.id   0569ec7221ddc169bbde4c70f78a0890
#
_cell.length_a   1.000
_cell.length_b   1.000
_cell.length_c   1.000
_cell.angle_alpha   90.00
_cell.angle_beta   90.00
_cell.angle_gamma   90.00
#
_symmetry.space_group_name_H-M   'P 1'
#
loop_
_entity.id
_entity.type
_entity.pdbx_description
1 polymer ?
#
loop_
_entity_poly.entity_id
_entity_poly.type
_entity_poly.pdbx_seq_one_letter_code
_entity_poly.pdbx_strand_id
1 'polypeptide(L)'
;NKDIENRARMCYNKDMNKQMSMSFLHDELKEVSTNKKVFLERIERIMPWEELEQLIRPYYYEGKYGNKPYGLELMLRIHLLQNLYDLSDMGARNEVIDSRAFSDFCGVESGNQIPDGDTIGKFRNLLIRNGIHEKFFAMVVKKLTDRGLILKKGTIVDSTIISAPSSTKNKGKKHDHDAHSVKKGNAWYFGYKAHVGVDKDSGLVHTVEV
;
A
#
# COMPACT_ATOMS: atom_id res chain seq x y z
N ASN A 1 1.90 -21.49 -59.11
CA ASN A 1 2.00 -21.96 -57.69
C ASN A 1 3.34 -21.56 -56.98
N LYS A 2 4.44 -21.44 -57.68
CA LYS A 2 5.74 -21.03 -57.10
C LYS A 2 5.77 -19.55 -56.69
N ASP A 3 5.03 -18.68 -57.39
CA ASP A 3 5.01 -17.23 -57.06
C ASP A 3 4.21 -16.89 -55.80
N ILE A 4 3.21 -17.70 -55.47
CA ILE A 4 2.41 -17.55 -54.23
C ILE A 4 3.23 -18.02 -53.03
N GLU A 5 3.97 -19.13 -53.12
CA GLU A 5 4.85 -19.62 -52.10
C GLU A 5 6.03 -18.68 -51.81
N ASN A 6 6.61 -18.07 -52.86
CA ASN A 6 7.67 -17.08 -52.70
C ASN A 6 7.17 -15.76 -52.07
N ARG A 7 5.95 -15.30 -52.38
CA ARG A 7 5.33 -14.15 -51.68
C ARG A 7 5.02 -14.44 -50.23
N ALA A 8 4.48 -15.61 -49.92
CA ALA A 8 4.22 -16.02 -48.53
C ALA A 8 5.51 -16.15 -47.72
N ARG A 9 6.60 -16.71 -48.28
CA ARG A 9 7.93 -16.77 -47.66
C ARG A 9 8.56 -15.39 -47.47
N MET A 10 8.35 -14.46 -48.42
CA MET A 10 8.87 -13.08 -48.32
C MET A 10 8.12 -12.26 -47.27
N CYS A 11 6.81 -12.46 -47.07
CA CYS A 11 6.06 -11.84 -45.97
C CYS A 11 6.47 -12.44 -44.62
N TYR A 12 6.64 -13.76 -44.54
CA TYR A 12 7.02 -14.41 -43.26
C TYR A 12 8.43 -14.06 -42.79
N ASN A 13 9.38 -13.82 -43.70
CA ASN A 13 10.76 -13.43 -43.37
C ASN A 13 10.94 -11.93 -43.08
N LYS A 14 9.96 -11.07 -43.44
CA LYS A 14 10.08 -9.62 -43.24
C LYS A 14 9.69 -9.22 -41.80
N ASP A 15 8.87 -10.04 -41.14
CA ASP A 15 8.42 -9.77 -39.76
C ASP A 15 9.28 -10.48 -38.68
N MET A 16 10.11 -11.46 -39.08
CA MET A 16 10.94 -12.21 -38.12
C MET A 16 12.28 -11.57 -37.76
N ASN A 17 12.68 -10.47 -38.38
CA ASN A 17 13.99 -9.83 -38.13
C ASN A 17 13.91 -8.49 -37.40
N LYS A 18 12.78 -8.14 -36.78
CA LYS A 18 12.78 -7.12 -35.74
C LYS A 18 13.17 -7.78 -34.42
N GLN A 19 14.46 -7.88 -34.18
CA GLN A 19 14.98 -8.09 -32.84
C GLN A 19 14.55 -6.88 -32.02
N MET A 20 13.38 -7.01 -31.36
CA MET A 20 12.90 -5.97 -30.45
C MET A 20 13.92 -5.85 -29.32
N SER A 21 14.53 -4.67 -29.17
CA SER A 21 15.44 -4.45 -28.06
C SER A 21 14.68 -4.59 -26.74
N MET A 22 15.36 -5.07 -25.70
CA MET A 22 14.75 -5.18 -24.36
C MET A 22 14.20 -3.84 -23.88
N SER A 23 14.81 -2.72 -24.29
CA SER A 23 14.31 -1.37 -24.01
C SER A 23 12.96 -1.09 -24.69
N PHE A 24 12.77 -1.50 -25.94
CA PHE A 24 11.51 -1.31 -26.65
C PHE A 24 10.36 -2.13 -26.02
N LEU A 25 10.62 -3.39 -25.67
CA LEU A 25 9.66 -4.21 -24.93
C LEU A 25 9.32 -3.60 -23.56
N HIS A 26 10.31 -3.04 -22.89
CA HIS A 26 10.12 -2.36 -21.62
C HIS A 26 9.21 -1.13 -21.75
N ASP A 27 9.40 -0.34 -22.80
CA ASP A 27 8.61 0.86 -23.06
C ASP A 27 7.18 0.52 -23.50
N GLU A 28 6.99 -0.47 -24.39
CA GLU A 28 5.64 -0.94 -24.75
C GLU A 28 4.86 -1.47 -23.54
N LEU A 29 5.52 -2.23 -22.65
CA LEU A 29 4.88 -2.72 -21.43
C LEU A 29 4.54 -1.59 -20.44
N LYS A 30 5.24 -0.45 -20.45
CA LYS A 30 4.89 0.74 -19.67
C LYS A 30 3.55 1.35 -20.10
N GLU A 31 3.20 1.25 -21.36
CA GLU A 31 1.95 1.78 -21.91
C GLU A 31 0.73 0.90 -21.55
N VAL A 32 0.95 -0.38 -21.22
CA VAL A 32 -0.15 -1.28 -20.83
C VAL A 32 -0.69 -0.87 -19.47
N SER A 33 -1.95 -0.44 -19.45
CA SER A 33 -2.64 -0.05 -18.22
C SER A 33 -3.42 -1.24 -17.65
N THR A 34 -3.17 -1.56 -16.39
CA THR A 34 -3.93 -2.54 -15.61
C THR A 34 -4.82 -1.83 -14.58
N ASN A 35 -5.88 -2.49 -14.11
CA ASN A 35 -6.74 -1.93 -13.05
C ASN A 35 -5.92 -1.56 -11.81
N LYS A 36 -4.91 -2.35 -11.46
CA LYS A 36 -3.98 -2.09 -10.36
C LYS A 36 -3.21 -0.79 -10.60
N LYS A 37 -2.64 -0.60 -11.79
CA LYS A 37 -1.91 0.61 -12.16
C LYS A 37 -2.79 1.85 -12.10
N VAL A 38 -3.98 1.80 -12.72
CA VAL A 38 -4.96 2.90 -12.69
C VAL A 38 -5.36 3.27 -11.27
N PHE A 39 -5.56 2.28 -10.40
CA PHE A 39 -5.88 2.51 -8.99
C PHE A 39 -4.73 3.22 -8.26
N LEU A 40 -3.49 2.76 -8.42
CA LEU A 40 -2.31 3.37 -7.79
C LEU A 40 -2.05 4.79 -8.31
N GLU A 41 -2.28 5.07 -9.59
CA GLU A 41 -2.21 6.43 -10.15
C GLU A 41 -3.26 7.38 -9.54
N ARG A 42 -4.44 6.88 -9.20
CA ARG A 42 -5.46 7.65 -8.48
C ARG A 42 -5.01 7.95 -7.05
N ILE A 43 -4.46 6.96 -6.36
CA ILE A 43 -3.88 7.13 -5.02
C ILE A 43 -2.77 8.17 -5.05
N GLU A 44 -1.85 8.10 -6.02
CA GLU A 44 -0.77 9.07 -6.22
C GLU A 44 -1.26 10.52 -6.24
N ARG A 45 -2.36 10.78 -6.95
CA ARG A 45 -2.95 12.13 -7.06
C ARG A 45 -3.62 12.63 -5.77
N ILE A 46 -4.05 11.71 -4.90
CA ILE A 46 -4.79 12.04 -3.68
C ILE A 46 -3.83 12.25 -2.50
N MET A 47 -2.77 11.45 -2.43
CA MET A 47 -1.89 11.40 -1.28
C MET A 47 -1.07 12.69 -1.10
N PRO A 48 -1.04 13.26 0.11
CA PRO A 48 -0.25 14.43 0.45
C PRO A 48 1.19 14.03 0.86
N TRP A 49 1.99 13.57 -0.11
CA TRP A 49 3.32 13.00 0.15
C TRP A 49 4.23 13.93 0.95
N GLU A 50 4.30 15.21 0.56
CA GLU A 50 5.18 16.20 1.22
C GLU A 50 4.80 16.43 2.68
N GLU A 51 3.49 16.58 2.96
CA GLU A 51 3.01 16.78 4.32
C GLU A 51 3.25 15.54 5.20
N LEU A 52 3.11 14.34 4.62
CA LEU A 52 3.38 13.08 5.31
C LEU A 52 4.87 12.89 5.59
N GLU A 53 5.75 13.23 4.65
CA GLU A 53 7.17 13.22 4.89
C GLU A 53 7.57 14.18 6.00
N GLN A 54 7.07 15.41 5.99
CA GLN A 54 7.34 16.41 7.02
C GLN A 54 6.91 15.93 8.41
N LEU A 55 5.78 15.20 8.50
CA LEU A 55 5.30 14.62 9.75
C LEU A 55 6.23 13.54 10.30
N ILE A 56 6.87 12.75 9.44
CA ILE A 56 7.70 11.60 9.83
C ILE A 56 9.17 11.98 9.97
N ARG A 57 9.64 12.96 9.21
CA ARG A 57 11.06 13.37 9.16
C ARG A 57 11.73 13.55 10.52
N PRO A 58 11.10 14.14 11.56
CA PRO A 58 11.71 14.28 12.88
C PRO A 58 12.06 12.96 13.57
N TYR A 59 11.39 11.87 13.19
CA TYR A 59 11.57 10.54 13.77
C TYR A 59 12.41 9.61 12.90
N TYR A 60 12.64 10.01 11.64
CA TYR A 60 13.35 9.18 10.68
C TYR A 60 14.86 9.44 10.75
N TYR A 61 15.65 8.35 10.69
CA TYR A 61 17.11 8.44 10.76
C TYR A 61 17.70 9.16 9.55
N GLU A 62 18.56 10.14 9.77
CA GLU A 62 19.17 10.98 8.72
C GLU A 62 20.49 10.42 8.14
N GLY A 63 20.94 9.26 8.57
CA GLY A 63 22.13 8.61 7.99
C GLY A 63 23.48 9.19 8.48
N LYS A 64 23.55 9.74 9.70
CA LYS A 64 24.80 10.30 10.25
C LYS A 64 25.90 9.24 10.46
N TYR A 65 25.52 7.99 10.76
CA TYR A 65 26.42 6.87 11.00
C TYR A 65 25.89 5.61 10.35
N GLY A 66 26.79 4.78 9.78
CA GLY A 66 26.43 3.50 9.17
C GLY A 66 25.87 3.61 7.75
N ASN A 67 25.02 2.66 7.37
CA ASN A 67 24.40 2.62 6.05
C ASN A 67 23.42 3.79 5.88
N LYS A 68 23.40 4.35 4.67
CA LYS A 68 22.40 5.37 4.32
C LYS A 68 20.99 4.79 4.42
N PRO A 69 20.05 5.51 5.01
CA PRO A 69 18.68 5.08 5.05
C PRO A 69 18.06 5.11 3.65
N TYR A 70 17.04 4.30 3.44
CA TYR A 70 16.20 4.39 2.25
C TYR A 70 15.44 5.73 2.21
N GLY A 71 15.09 6.19 1.03
CA GLY A 71 14.28 7.40 0.88
C GLY A 71 12.96 7.29 1.66
N LEU A 72 12.60 8.35 2.38
CA LEU A 72 11.40 8.35 3.23
C LEU A 72 10.12 8.15 2.40
N GLU A 73 10.05 8.76 1.22
CA GLU A 73 8.95 8.58 0.28
C GLU A 73 8.79 7.11 -0.14
N LEU A 74 9.89 6.44 -0.49
CA LEU A 74 9.88 5.00 -0.81
C LEU A 74 9.31 4.17 0.34
N MET A 75 9.76 4.43 1.57
CA MET A 75 9.27 3.72 2.75
C MET A 75 7.77 3.95 3.00
N LEU A 76 7.29 5.17 2.78
CA LEU A 76 5.87 5.52 2.85
C LEU A 76 5.04 4.81 1.78
N ARG A 77 5.52 4.79 0.55
CA ARG A 77 4.86 4.10 -0.58
C ARG A 77 4.72 2.61 -0.32
N ILE A 78 5.80 1.96 0.16
CA ILE A 78 5.76 0.54 0.55
C ILE A 78 4.77 0.31 1.70
N HIS A 79 4.80 1.16 2.72
CA HIS A 79 3.88 1.05 3.85
C HIS A 79 2.40 1.23 3.42
N LEU A 80 2.14 2.14 2.50
CA LEU A 80 0.81 2.30 1.93
C LEU A 80 0.36 1.04 1.17
N LEU A 81 1.24 0.43 0.36
CA LEU A 81 0.96 -0.83 -0.31
C LEU A 81 0.66 -1.96 0.68
N GLN A 82 1.38 -2.03 1.81
CA GLN A 82 1.08 -3.00 2.86
C GLN A 82 -0.37 -2.89 3.35
N ASN A 83 -0.83 -1.66 3.61
CA ASN A 83 -2.18 -1.43 4.10
C ASN A 83 -3.25 -1.65 3.02
N LEU A 84 -2.99 -1.27 1.77
CA LEU A 84 -3.95 -1.41 0.67
C LEU A 84 -4.17 -2.86 0.23
N TYR A 85 -3.15 -3.70 0.39
CA TYR A 85 -3.16 -5.09 -0.12
C TYR A 85 -2.94 -6.14 0.98
N ASP A 86 -3.01 -5.73 2.25
CA ASP A 86 -2.83 -6.60 3.43
C ASP A 86 -1.54 -7.44 3.36
N LEU A 87 -0.42 -6.79 3.07
CA LEU A 87 0.86 -7.45 2.87
C LEU A 87 1.68 -7.48 4.16
N SER A 88 2.28 -8.63 4.46
CA SER A 88 3.32 -8.73 5.48
C SER A 88 4.59 -7.95 5.08
N ASP A 89 5.51 -7.71 6.01
CA ASP A 89 6.76 -6.97 5.73
C ASP A 89 7.58 -7.65 4.61
N MET A 90 7.72 -8.98 4.63
CA MET A 90 8.35 -9.74 3.55
C MET A 90 7.51 -9.81 2.30
N GLY A 91 6.17 -9.92 2.45
CA GLY A 91 5.24 -9.92 1.33
C GLY A 91 5.31 -8.62 0.53
N ALA A 92 5.35 -7.48 1.21
CA ALA A 92 5.48 -6.18 0.56
C ALA A 92 6.78 -6.06 -0.27
N ARG A 93 7.91 -6.51 0.30
CA ARG A 93 9.17 -6.57 -0.44
C ARG A 93 9.06 -7.42 -1.70
N ASN A 94 8.54 -8.64 -1.58
CA ASN A 94 8.43 -9.56 -2.70
C ASN A 94 7.48 -9.02 -3.77
N GLU A 95 6.32 -8.49 -3.38
CA GLU A 95 5.36 -7.89 -4.31
C GLU A 95 5.93 -6.66 -5.04
N VAL A 96 6.75 -5.84 -4.39
CA VAL A 96 7.44 -4.71 -5.06
C VAL A 96 8.46 -5.22 -6.07
N ILE A 97 9.09 -6.38 -5.84
CA ILE A 97 10.01 -7.01 -6.81
C ILE A 97 9.24 -7.61 -7.99
N ASP A 98 8.17 -8.34 -7.72
CA ASP A 98 7.47 -9.16 -8.71
C ASP A 98 6.44 -8.37 -9.52
N SER A 99 5.81 -7.35 -8.91
CA SER A 99 4.76 -6.56 -9.52
C SER A 99 5.29 -5.27 -10.12
N ARG A 100 5.27 -5.18 -11.46
CA ARG A 100 5.66 -3.95 -12.16
C ARG A 100 4.87 -2.73 -11.71
N ALA A 101 3.55 -2.86 -11.48
CA ALA A 101 2.73 -1.75 -11.01
C ALA A 101 3.17 -1.23 -9.63
N PHE A 102 3.68 -2.11 -8.77
CA PHE A 102 4.20 -1.73 -7.46
C PHE A 102 5.61 -1.12 -7.57
N SER A 103 6.48 -1.68 -8.43
CA SER A 103 7.79 -1.08 -8.71
C SER A 103 7.65 0.33 -9.27
N ASP A 104 6.76 0.52 -10.26
CA ASP A 104 6.47 1.83 -10.87
C ASP A 104 5.93 2.81 -9.82
N PHE A 105 4.99 2.38 -8.97
CA PHE A 105 4.42 3.20 -7.89
C PHE A 105 5.46 3.59 -6.84
N CYS A 106 6.39 2.70 -6.51
CA CYS A 106 7.49 2.95 -5.58
C CYS A 106 8.67 3.71 -6.20
N GLY A 107 8.67 3.92 -7.52
CA GLY A 107 9.77 4.56 -8.23
C GLY A 107 11.07 3.73 -8.20
N VAL A 108 10.96 2.39 -8.20
CA VAL A 108 12.10 1.48 -8.09
C VAL A 108 12.38 0.83 -9.43
N GLU A 109 13.60 0.97 -9.93
CA GLU A 109 14.06 0.35 -11.18
C GLU A 109 14.87 -0.94 -10.95
N SER A 110 15.46 -1.10 -9.76
CA SER A 110 16.35 -2.21 -9.43
C SER A 110 16.05 -2.81 -8.06
N GLY A 111 16.13 -4.12 -7.95
CA GLY A 111 15.91 -4.85 -6.68
C GLY A 111 16.82 -4.43 -5.52
N ASN A 112 18.02 -3.86 -5.81
CA ASN A 112 18.94 -3.37 -4.79
C ASN A 112 18.46 -2.08 -4.12
N GLN A 113 17.46 -1.41 -4.68
CA GLN A 113 16.84 -0.21 -4.10
C GLN A 113 15.68 -0.54 -3.15
N ILE A 114 15.28 -1.81 -3.06
CA ILE A 114 14.14 -2.24 -2.28
C ILE A 114 14.61 -2.65 -0.87
N PRO A 115 14.05 -2.06 0.20
CA PRO A 115 14.38 -2.43 1.56
C PRO A 115 14.02 -3.89 1.87
N ASP A 116 14.76 -4.50 2.77
CA ASP A 116 14.43 -5.82 3.30
C ASP A 116 13.20 -5.77 4.24
N GLY A 117 12.62 -6.94 4.52
CA GLY A 117 11.43 -7.04 5.38
C GLY A 117 11.67 -6.50 6.79
N ASP A 118 12.89 -6.67 7.35
CA ASP A 118 13.23 -6.16 8.67
C ASP A 118 13.24 -4.62 8.69
N THR A 119 13.76 -4.00 7.64
CA THR A 119 13.77 -2.54 7.48
C THR A 119 12.34 -2.00 7.33
N ILE A 120 11.49 -2.67 6.55
CA ILE A 120 10.07 -2.34 6.41
C ILE A 120 9.37 -2.46 7.77
N GLY A 121 9.60 -3.55 8.50
CA GLY A 121 9.04 -3.76 9.84
C GLY A 121 9.51 -2.72 10.86
N LYS A 122 10.78 -2.31 10.82
CA LYS A 122 11.30 -1.22 11.67
C LYS A 122 10.60 0.10 11.37
N PHE A 123 10.37 0.41 10.09
CA PHE A 123 9.65 1.62 9.70
C PHE A 123 8.20 1.61 10.18
N ARG A 124 7.46 0.52 9.97
CA ARG A 124 6.11 0.35 10.49
C ARG A 124 6.06 0.55 12.01
N ASN A 125 6.99 -0.06 12.75
CA ASN A 125 7.08 0.11 14.20
C ASN A 125 7.42 1.55 14.63
N LEU A 126 8.20 2.27 13.83
CA LEU A 126 8.48 3.69 14.05
C LEU A 126 7.18 4.51 13.96
N LEU A 127 6.35 4.27 12.94
CA LEU A 127 5.06 4.95 12.77
C LEU A 127 4.11 4.66 13.95
N ILE A 128 4.03 3.40 14.38
CA ILE A 128 3.18 2.98 15.51
C ILE A 128 3.62 3.67 16.80
N ARG A 129 4.92 3.59 17.15
CA ARG A 129 5.44 4.14 18.41
C ARG A 129 5.27 5.65 18.56
N ASN A 130 5.20 6.36 17.44
CA ASN A 130 5.05 7.83 17.42
C ASN A 130 3.60 8.28 17.15
N GLY A 131 2.63 7.37 17.13
CA GLY A 131 1.20 7.68 16.91
C GLY A 131 0.96 8.37 15.56
N ILE A 132 1.75 8.02 14.52
CA ILE A 132 1.69 8.70 13.22
C ILE A 132 0.48 8.24 12.42
N HIS A 133 -0.01 7.04 12.65
CA HIS A 133 -1.14 6.47 11.90
C HIS A 133 -2.42 7.31 12.02
N GLU A 134 -2.72 7.80 13.22
CA GLU A 134 -3.89 8.67 13.45
C GLU A 134 -3.77 10.00 12.71
N LYS A 135 -2.58 10.62 12.79
CA LYS A 135 -2.29 11.87 12.09
C LYS A 135 -2.33 11.68 10.57
N PHE A 136 -1.79 10.56 10.08
CA PHE A 136 -1.83 10.17 8.68
C PHE A 136 -3.30 10.07 8.20
N PHE A 137 -4.13 9.32 8.92
CA PHE A 137 -5.54 9.18 8.62
C PHE A 137 -6.26 10.53 8.58
N ALA A 138 -6.06 11.35 9.61
CA ALA A 138 -6.65 12.70 9.68
C ALA A 138 -6.24 13.59 8.50
N MET A 139 -4.98 13.54 8.06
CA MET A 139 -4.48 14.30 6.91
C MET A 139 -5.14 13.84 5.60
N VAL A 140 -5.26 12.53 5.38
CA VAL A 140 -5.91 11.98 4.20
C VAL A 140 -7.40 12.35 4.18
N VAL A 141 -8.11 12.19 5.29
CA VAL A 141 -9.53 12.57 5.42
C VAL A 141 -9.72 14.07 5.15
N LYS A 142 -8.85 14.92 5.69
CA LYS A 142 -8.86 16.36 5.40
C LYS A 142 -8.71 16.63 3.91
N LYS A 143 -7.71 16.03 3.26
CA LYS A 143 -7.44 16.20 1.82
C LYS A 143 -8.63 15.77 0.95
N LEU A 144 -9.27 14.65 1.30
CA LEU A 144 -10.46 14.15 0.61
C LEU A 144 -11.66 15.11 0.82
N THR A 145 -11.81 15.66 2.03
CA THR A 145 -12.86 16.63 2.35
C THR A 145 -12.64 17.94 1.58
N ASP A 146 -11.41 18.46 1.56
CA ASP A 146 -11.06 19.70 0.86
C ASP A 146 -11.28 19.59 -0.65
N ARG A 147 -11.17 18.37 -1.21
CA ARG A 147 -11.49 18.08 -2.61
C ARG A 147 -12.96 17.78 -2.88
N GLY A 148 -13.81 17.84 -1.85
CA GLY A 148 -15.25 17.56 -1.98
C GLY A 148 -15.60 16.10 -2.22
N LEU A 149 -14.67 15.16 -1.95
CA LEU A 149 -14.90 13.72 -2.08
C LEU A 149 -15.62 13.14 -0.85
N ILE A 150 -15.49 13.77 0.30
CA ILE A 150 -16.26 13.48 1.53
C ILE A 150 -17.19 14.66 1.76
N LEU A 151 -18.49 14.45 1.57
CA LEU A 151 -19.48 15.51 1.61
C LEU A 151 -20.01 15.80 3.03
N LYS A 152 -19.89 14.84 3.95
CA LYS A 152 -20.39 14.91 5.35
C LYS A 152 -21.88 15.28 5.45
N LYS A 153 -22.68 15.01 4.44
CA LYS A 153 -24.13 15.28 4.43
C LYS A 153 -24.95 14.22 5.17
N GLY A 154 -24.34 13.09 5.50
CA GLY A 154 -24.92 12.03 6.29
C GLY A 154 -23.84 11.01 6.64
N THR A 155 -23.89 10.48 7.87
CA THR A 155 -22.92 9.48 8.34
C THR A 155 -23.64 8.17 8.64
N ILE A 156 -23.17 7.09 8.04
CA ILE A 156 -23.58 5.72 8.40
C ILE A 156 -22.57 5.25 9.45
N VAL A 157 -23.06 4.86 10.62
CA VAL A 157 -22.21 4.33 11.69
C VAL A 157 -22.42 2.83 11.78
N ASP A 158 -21.33 2.09 11.69
CA ASP A 158 -21.32 0.65 11.91
C ASP A 158 -20.27 0.27 12.95
N SER A 159 -20.39 -0.93 13.52
CA SER A 159 -19.43 -1.45 14.47
C SER A 159 -18.96 -2.84 14.07
N THR A 160 -17.65 -3.01 14.10
CA THR A 160 -17.01 -4.30 13.85
C THR A 160 -16.24 -4.77 15.08
N ILE A 161 -15.97 -6.07 15.15
CA ILE A 161 -15.16 -6.67 16.23
C ILE A 161 -13.80 -7.02 15.63
N ILE A 162 -12.74 -6.45 16.20
CA ILE A 162 -11.36 -6.77 15.90
C ILE A 162 -10.92 -7.83 16.91
N SER A 163 -10.70 -9.06 16.47
CA SER A 163 -10.29 -10.15 17.35
C SER A 163 -8.88 -9.95 17.89
N ALA A 164 -8.71 -10.02 19.19
CA ALA A 164 -7.41 -10.05 19.84
C ALA A 164 -6.97 -11.51 20.09
N PRO A 165 -5.66 -11.79 20.14
CA PRO A 165 -5.17 -13.11 20.51
C PRO A 165 -5.61 -13.48 21.91
N SER A 166 -6.34 -14.59 22.06
CA SER A 166 -6.74 -15.12 23.36
C SER A 166 -5.59 -15.84 24.10
N SER A 167 -4.41 -15.96 23.46
CA SER A 167 -3.26 -16.69 23.97
C SER A 167 -2.49 -15.91 25.03
N THR A 168 -2.20 -16.56 26.15
CA THR A 168 -1.32 -16.05 27.22
C THR A 168 0.16 -16.42 27.02
N LYS A 169 0.55 -16.92 25.86
CA LYS A 169 1.95 -17.34 25.56
C LYS A 169 2.92 -16.18 25.31
N ASN A 170 2.52 -14.94 25.56
CA ASN A 170 3.40 -13.77 25.50
C ASN A 170 4.32 -13.72 26.73
N LYS A 171 5.38 -12.88 26.68
CA LYS A 171 6.35 -12.69 27.78
C LYS A 171 5.68 -12.35 29.13
N GLY A 172 4.55 -11.68 29.11
CA GLY A 172 3.79 -11.26 30.31
C GLY A 172 2.82 -12.30 30.84
N LYS A 173 2.59 -13.42 30.11
CA LYS A 173 1.59 -14.46 30.44
C LYS A 173 0.21 -13.91 30.82
N LYS A 174 -0.18 -12.78 30.23
CA LYS A 174 -1.46 -12.09 30.48
C LYS A 174 -2.20 -11.88 29.16
N HIS A 175 -3.52 -11.88 29.23
CA HIS A 175 -4.35 -11.37 28.13
C HIS A 175 -4.09 -9.87 27.93
N ASP A 176 -4.40 -9.38 26.76
CA ASP A 176 -4.44 -7.95 26.51
C ASP A 176 -5.44 -7.29 27.46
N HIS A 177 -4.97 -6.29 28.23
CA HIS A 177 -5.76 -5.67 29.28
C HIS A 177 -6.93 -4.84 28.76
N ASP A 178 -6.76 -4.30 27.55
CA ASP A 178 -7.75 -3.42 26.91
C ASP A 178 -8.75 -4.17 26.03
N ALA A 179 -8.47 -5.47 25.76
CA ALA A 179 -9.38 -6.32 25.01
C ALA A 179 -10.47 -6.92 25.90
N HIS A 180 -11.70 -6.89 25.45
CA HIS A 180 -12.88 -7.37 26.18
C HIS A 180 -13.62 -8.48 25.44
N SER A 181 -14.39 -9.27 26.19
CA SER A 181 -15.27 -10.29 25.60
C SER A 181 -16.59 -9.67 25.16
N VAL A 182 -16.93 -9.83 23.89
CA VAL A 182 -18.15 -9.32 23.27
C VAL A 182 -18.96 -10.48 22.71
N LYS A 183 -20.27 -10.50 22.95
CA LYS A 183 -21.20 -11.47 22.38
C LYS A 183 -21.85 -10.88 21.13
N LYS A 184 -21.73 -11.60 20.00
CA LYS A 184 -22.46 -11.27 18.77
C LYS A 184 -23.27 -12.49 18.32
N GLY A 185 -24.61 -12.41 18.40
CA GLY A 185 -25.47 -13.56 18.21
C GLY A 185 -25.23 -14.62 19.30
N ASN A 186 -24.95 -15.86 18.89
CA ASN A 186 -24.62 -16.96 19.79
C ASN A 186 -23.13 -17.19 20.01
N ALA A 187 -22.26 -16.39 19.41
CA ALA A 187 -20.80 -16.52 19.51
C ALA A 187 -20.19 -15.45 20.42
N TRP A 188 -19.14 -15.85 21.17
CA TRP A 188 -18.33 -14.96 21.99
C TRP A 188 -17.02 -14.65 21.25
N TYR A 189 -16.66 -13.38 21.25
CA TYR A 189 -15.43 -12.87 20.67
C TYR A 189 -14.62 -12.15 21.74
N PHE A 190 -13.32 -12.36 21.74
CA PHE A 190 -12.39 -11.60 22.59
C PHE A 190 -11.63 -10.62 21.71
N GLY A 191 -11.68 -9.32 22.03
CA GLY A 191 -11.04 -8.30 21.21
C GLY A 191 -11.57 -6.90 21.50
N TYR A 192 -11.50 -6.08 20.47
CA TYR A 192 -11.91 -4.67 20.50
C TYR A 192 -13.16 -4.44 19.68
N LYS A 193 -13.94 -3.44 20.06
CA LYS A 193 -15.08 -3.00 19.27
C LYS A 193 -14.72 -1.69 18.57
N ALA A 194 -14.59 -1.75 17.26
CA ALA A 194 -14.34 -0.57 16.45
C ALA A 194 -15.65 0.00 15.90
N HIS A 195 -15.84 1.30 16.06
CA HIS A 195 -16.93 2.06 15.46
C HIS A 195 -16.38 2.81 14.25
N VAL A 196 -17.04 2.66 13.10
CA VAL A 196 -16.61 3.25 11.84
C VAL A 196 -17.71 4.17 11.34
N GLY A 197 -17.37 5.45 11.14
CA GLY A 197 -18.24 6.43 10.51
C GLY A 197 -17.91 6.56 9.02
N VAL A 198 -18.90 6.31 8.16
CA VAL A 198 -18.78 6.31 6.70
C VAL A 198 -19.67 7.38 6.11
N ASP A 199 -19.15 8.18 5.20
CA ASP A 199 -19.94 9.16 4.45
C ASP A 199 -20.96 8.44 3.55
N LYS A 200 -22.24 8.82 3.69
CA LYS A 200 -23.35 8.13 3.04
C LYS A 200 -23.26 8.13 1.51
N ASP A 201 -22.80 9.23 0.93
CA ASP A 201 -22.82 9.44 -0.50
C ASP A 201 -21.57 8.87 -1.19
N SER A 202 -20.39 9.04 -0.58
CA SER A 202 -19.11 8.60 -1.15
C SER A 202 -18.69 7.20 -0.71
N GLY A 203 -19.24 6.69 0.41
CA GLY A 203 -18.80 5.42 1.00
C GLY A 203 -17.40 5.49 1.66
N LEU A 204 -16.83 6.68 1.81
CA LEU A 204 -15.51 6.87 2.39
C LEU A 204 -15.58 6.93 3.92
N VAL A 205 -14.65 6.24 4.57
CA VAL A 205 -14.50 6.29 6.02
C VAL A 205 -13.89 7.63 6.42
N HIS A 206 -14.50 8.31 7.39
CA HIS A 206 -14.01 9.59 7.90
C HIS A 206 -13.80 9.61 9.42
N THR A 207 -14.30 8.60 10.15
CA THR A 207 -14.14 8.48 11.61
C THR A 207 -13.94 7.01 11.97
N VAL A 208 -13.01 6.75 12.87
CA VAL A 208 -12.78 5.42 13.47
C VAL A 208 -12.53 5.63 14.96
N GLU A 209 -13.26 4.89 15.80
CA GLU A 209 -13.10 4.84 17.26
C GLU A 209 -13.02 3.36 17.70
N VAL A 210 -12.08 3.03 18.57
CA VAL A 210 -11.83 1.66 19.05
C VAL A 210 -11.98 1.62 20.56
#